data_f6277687747354b1805a7caf7c63ac72
#
_entry.id   f6277687747354b1805a7caf7c63ac72
#
_cell.length_a   1.000
_cell.length_b   1.000
_cell.length_c   1.000
_cell.angle_alpha   90.00
_cell.angle_beta   90.00
_cell.angle_gamma   90.00
#
_symmetry.space_group_name_H-M   'P 1'
#
loop_
_entity.id
_entity.type
_entity.pdbx_description
1 polymer ?
#
loop_
_entity_poly.entity_id
_entity_poly.type
_entity_poly.pdbx_seq_one_letter_code
_entity_poly.pdbx_strand_id
1 'polypeptide(L)'
;VCFTGHKSLFGPQGTGGLCIVPDLDIAPLVEGGSGTHTFDERHPRFMPEALEAGTVNAHGLAGLAAGVRFIEETGVDAIHEKVSRITSQFEEGACDIGGVSVLGGHGGIDRSGVVAIDVEGVDSSLLGDALARDWGICTRAGAHCAPLMHRALGTEQRGAVRFSFSCFNTEEEVAKGIVALKESVNALR
;
A
#
# COMPACT_ATOMS: atom_id res chain seq x y z
N VAL A 1 11.38 -5.22 -14.10
CA VAL A 1 10.35 -4.70 -13.20
C VAL A 1 10.38 -5.49 -11.90
N CYS A 2 10.48 -4.81 -10.76
CA CYS A 2 10.39 -5.43 -9.44
C CYS A 2 9.02 -5.12 -8.84
N PHE A 3 8.40 -6.09 -8.16
CA PHE A 3 7.13 -5.89 -7.49
C PHE A 3 7.07 -6.65 -6.15
N THR A 4 6.22 -6.18 -5.25
CA THR A 4 5.89 -6.87 -4.00
C THR A 4 4.50 -7.48 -4.09
N GLY A 5 4.34 -8.70 -3.57
CA GLY A 5 3.09 -9.44 -3.69
C GLY A 5 2.03 -9.09 -2.64
N HIS A 6 2.44 -8.54 -1.48
CA HIS A 6 1.54 -8.33 -0.32
C HIS A 6 0.82 -6.97 -0.29
N LYS A 7 0.76 -6.26 -1.40
CA LYS A 7 0.02 -5.00 -1.54
C LYS A 7 -1.11 -5.16 -2.55
N SER A 8 -1.09 -4.42 -3.64
CA SER A 8 -2.15 -4.44 -4.66
C SER A 8 -2.35 -5.78 -5.39
N LEU A 9 -1.44 -6.74 -5.22
CA LEU A 9 -1.59 -8.09 -5.75
C LEU A 9 -2.28 -9.07 -4.78
N PHE A 10 -2.71 -8.61 -3.60
CA PHE A 10 -3.44 -9.39 -2.59
C PHE A 10 -2.76 -10.67 -2.11
N GLY A 11 -1.45 -10.81 -2.34
CA GLY A 11 -0.67 -11.96 -1.90
C GLY A 11 -0.20 -11.84 -0.45
N PRO A 12 0.32 -12.91 0.14
CA PRO A 12 0.88 -12.91 1.49
C PRO A 12 2.18 -12.10 1.59
N GLN A 13 2.53 -11.70 2.82
CA GLN A 13 3.85 -11.14 3.11
C GLN A 13 4.97 -12.11 2.72
N GLY A 14 6.14 -11.57 2.38
CA GLY A 14 7.28 -12.38 1.96
C GLY A 14 7.17 -12.90 0.52
N THR A 15 6.27 -12.32 -0.29
CA THR A 15 6.14 -12.61 -1.71
C THR A 15 6.43 -11.37 -2.55
N GLY A 16 6.88 -11.62 -3.75
CA GLY A 16 7.22 -10.60 -4.74
C GLY A 16 7.87 -11.25 -5.95
N GLY A 17 8.32 -10.45 -6.88
CA GLY A 17 8.96 -10.97 -8.07
C GLY A 17 9.79 -9.93 -8.80
N LEU A 18 10.61 -10.47 -9.70
CA LEU A 18 11.43 -9.73 -10.63
C LEU A 18 11.13 -10.21 -12.05
N CYS A 19 10.60 -9.32 -12.88
CA CYS A 19 10.45 -9.55 -14.31
C CYS A 19 11.60 -8.87 -15.04
N ILE A 20 12.39 -9.63 -15.76
CA ILE A 20 13.54 -9.16 -16.53
C ILE A 20 13.33 -9.44 -18.02
N VAL A 21 13.93 -8.61 -18.87
CA VAL A 21 13.96 -8.86 -20.29
C VAL A 21 14.88 -10.06 -20.59
N PRO A 22 14.59 -10.84 -21.63
CA PRO A 22 15.49 -11.89 -22.06
C PRO A 22 16.91 -11.36 -22.29
N ASP A 23 17.90 -12.21 -22.08
CA ASP A 23 19.33 -11.94 -22.33
C ASP A 23 20.00 -10.87 -21.44
N LEU A 24 19.31 -10.42 -20.38
CA LEU A 24 19.93 -9.56 -19.38
C LEU A 24 20.69 -10.42 -18.36
N ASP A 25 22.02 -10.28 -18.33
CA ASP A 25 22.86 -10.94 -17.31
C ASP A 25 22.77 -10.17 -15.98
N ILE A 26 22.28 -10.86 -14.95
CA ILE A 26 22.18 -10.32 -13.58
C ILE A 26 22.94 -11.24 -12.64
N ALA A 27 23.95 -10.68 -11.99
CA ALA A 27 24.69 -11.41 -10.99
C ALA A 27 23.81 -11.67 -9.73
N PRO A 28 23.81 -12.87 -9.18
CA PRO A 28 23.10 -13.16 -7.93
C PRO A 28 23.70 -12.33 -6.78
N LEU A 29 22.84 -11.76 -5.94
CA LEU A 29 23.24 -11.08 -4.71
C LEU A 29 23.55 -12.08 -3.58
N VAL A 30 22.81 -13.20 -3.58
CA VAL A 30 22.93 -14.28 -2.59
C VAL A 30 23.07 -15.59 -3.34
N GLU A 31 24.02 -16.40 -2.95
CA GLU A 31 24.24 -17.74 -3.47
C GLU A 31 24.04 -18.77 -2.35
N GLY A 32 23.49 -19.95 -2.69
CA GLY A 32 23.24 -21.01 -1.73
C GLY A 32 22.53 -22.21 -2.36
N GLY A 33 22.10 -23.15 -1.53
CA GLY A 33 21.38 -24.31 -2.01
C GLY A 33 20.09 -23.91 -2.73
N SER A 34 19.90 -24.40 -3.96
CA SER A 34 18.73 -24.10 -4.79
C SER A 34 17.63 -25.16 -4.70
N GLY A 35 17.88 -26.27 -3.99
CA GLY A 35 16.99 -27.45 -3.99
C GLY A 35 17.09 -28.30 -5.26
N THR A 36 17.89 -27.88 -6.23
CA THR A 36 18.18 -28.59 -7.49
C THR A 36 19.70 -28.74 -7.64
N HIS A 37 20.15 -29.63 -8.53
CA HIS A 37 21.58 -29.78 -8.82
C HIS A 37 22.44 -30.04 -7.57
N THR A 38 22.03 -31.01 -6.75
CA THR A 38 22.60 -31.30 -5.42
C THR A 38 24.11 -31.56 -5.41
N PHE A 39 24.69 -32.02 -6.51
CA PHE A 39 26.10 -32.33 -6.64
C PHE A 39 26.93 -31.19 -7.25
N ASP A 40 26.32 -30.09 -7.63
CA ASP A 40 27.04 -28.93 -8.14
C ASP A 40 27.72 -28.17 -6.98
N GLU A 41 28.99 -27.90 -7.14
CA GLU A 41 29.78 -27.15 -6.13
C GLU A 41 29.51 -25.65 -6.16
N ARG A 42 28.81 -25.18 -7.19
CA ARG A 42 28.52 -23.74 -7.41
C ARG A 42 27.03 -23.51 -7.60
N HIS A 43 26.61 -22.33 -7.23
CA HIS A 43 25.25 -21.85 -7.47
C HIS A 43 24.93 -21.85 -8.96
N PRO A 44 23.71 -22.28 -9.37
CA PRO A 44 23.26 -22.26 -10.76
C PRO A 44 23.41 -20.88 -11.40
N ARG A 45 23.74 -20.86 -12.70
CA ARG A 45 23.87 -19.61 -13.47
C ARG A 45 22.74 -19.42 -14.49
N PHE A 46 21.80 -20.34 -14.57
CA PHE A 46 20.65 -20.26 -15.46
C PHE A 46 19.42 -19.74 -14.71
N MET A 47 18.59 -18.99 -15.43
CA MET A 47 17.37 -18.42 -14.88
C MET A 47 16.24 -19.47 -14.85
N PRO A 48 15.31 -19.40 -13.86
CA PRO A 48 15.25 -18.43 -12.76
C PRO A 48 16.17 -18.76 -11.56
N GLU A 49 16.75 -19.95 -11.49
CA GLU A 49 17.48 -20.48 -10.34
C GLU A 49 18.68 -19.62 -9.95
N ALA A 50 19.31 -18.93 -10.89
CA ALA A 50 20.41 -18.02 -10.64
C ALA A 50 20.08 -16.93 -9.60
N LEU A 51 18.81 -16.54 -9.48
CA LEU A 51 18.36 -15.51 -8.55
C LEU A 51 17.53 -16.05 -7.38
N GLU A 52 17.41 -17.38 -7.26
CA GLU A 52 16.65 -18.07 -6.23
C GLU A 52 17.57 -18.87 -5.31
N ALA A 53 17.98 -18.30 -4.19
CA ALA A 53 18.80 -18.99 -3.21
C ALA A 53 17.96 -19.50 -2.04
N GLY A 54 18.13 -20.76 -1.68
CA GLY A 54 17.40 -21.41 -0.59
C GLY A 54 16.07 -22.04 -1.03
N THR A 55 15.27 -22.47 -0.06
CA THR A 55 13.97 -23.08 -0.30
C THR A 55 12.95 -22.00 -0.67
N VAL A 56 12.35 -22.13 -1.83
CA VAL A 56 11.33 -21.19 -2.32
C VAL A 56 10.09 -21.20 -1.42
N ASN A 57 9.51 -20.04 -1.16
CA ASN A 57 8.27 -19.87 -0.38
C ASN A 57 7.04 -20.34 -1.17
N ALA A 58 6.90 -21.66 -1.35
CA ALA A 58 5.83 -22.26 -2.15
C ALA A 58 4.43 -21.89 -1.64
N HIS A 59 4.23 -21.83 -0.32
CA HIS A 59 2.94 -21.45 0.28
C HIS A 59 2.58 -20.00 -0.02
N GLY A 60 3.55 -19.10 0.10
CA GLY A 60 3.37 -17.70 -0.24
C GLY A 60 3.08 -17.50 -1.72
N LEU A 61 3.79 -18.22 -2.61
CA LEU A 61 3.56 -18.15 -4.06
C LEU A 61 2.18 -18.69 -4.44
N ALA A 62 1.70 -19.77 -3.80
CA ALA A 62 0.35 -20.26 -4.00
C ALA A 62 -0.71 -19.22 -3.60
N GLY A 63 -0.50 -18.52 -2.48
CA GLY A 63 -1.35 -17.41 -2.05
C GLY A 63 -1.30 -16.22 -3.01
N LEU A 64 -0.11 -15.84 -3.49
CA LEU A 64 0.05 -14.79 -4.50
C LEU A 64 -0.68 -15.14 -5.80
N ALA A 65 -0.55 -16.38 -6.26
CA ALA A 65 -1.26 -16.87 -7.45
C ALA A 65 -2.79 -16.81 -7.29
N ALA A 66 -3.30 -17.03 -6.07
CA ALA A 66 -4.74 -16.86 -5.80
C ALA A 66 -5.15 -15.38 -5.87
N GLY A 67 -4.34 -14.47 -5.33
CA GLY A 67 -4.56 -13.02 -5.44
C GLY A 67 -4.57 -12.53 -6.88
N VAL A 68 -3.62 -12.98 -7.69
CA VAL A 68 -3.56 -12.65 -9.13
C VAL A 68 -4.79 -13.15 -9.87
N ARG A 69 -5.21 -14.42 -9.64
CA ARG A 69 -6.45 -14.95 -10.23
C ARG A 69 -7.69 -14.13 -9.87
N PHE A 70 -7.81 -13.72 -8.61
CA PHE A 70 -8.90 -12.84 -8.17
C PHE A 70 -8.92 -11.53 -8.97
N ILE A 71 -7.74 -10.92 -9.21
CA ILE A 71 -7.62 -9.69 -10.00
C ILE A 71 -8.01 -9.94 -11.46
N GLU A 72 -7.56 -11.05 -12.06
CA GLU A 72 -7.90 -11.42 -13.43
C GLU A 72 -9.43 -11.66 -13.60
N GLU A 73 -10.03 -12.37 -12.65
CA GLU A 73 -11.48 -12.65 -12.66
C GLU A 73 -12.34 -11.42 -12.43
N THR A 74 -11.89 -10.51 -11.54
CA THR A 74 -12.61 -9.25 -11.25
C THR A 74 -12.42 -8.21 -12.34
N GLY A 75 -11.24 -8.19 -12.96
CA GLY A 75 -10.80 -7.20 -13.93
C GLY A 75 -10.09 -6.01 -13.30
N VAL A 76 -8.90 -5.69 -13.82
CA VAL A 76 -8.07 -4.57 -13.33
C VAL A 76 -8.82 -3.24 -13.43
N ASP A 77 -9.50 -3.01 -14.56
CA ASP A 77 -10.25 -1.77 -14.81
C ASP A 77 -11.41 -1.61 -13.83
N ALA A 78 -12.17 -2.69 -13.56
CA ALA A 78 -13.27 -2.66 -12.59
C ALA A 78 -12.78 -2.38 -11.16
N ILE A 79 -11.64 -2.96 -10.77
CA ILE A 79 -10.99 -2.67 -9.48
C ILE A 79 -10.57 -1.21 -9.44
N HIS A 80 -9.92 -0.72 -10.49
CA HIS A 80 -9.46 0.67 -10.59
C HIS A 80 -10.62 1.67 -10.52
N GLU A 81 -11.66 1.49 -11.31
CA GLU A 81 -12.85 2.36 -11.31
C GLU A 81 -13.49 2.44 -9.93
N LYS A 82 -13.67 1.30 -9.26
CA LYS A 82 -14.25 1.27 -7.91
C LYS A 82 -13.35 2.01 -6.91
N VAL A 83 -12.06 1.69 -6.89
CA VAL A 83 -11.10 2.31 -5.96
C VAL A 83 -11.00 3.81 -6.19
N SER A 84 -10.90 4.25 -7.45
CA SER A 84 -10.84 5.67 -7.80
C SER A 84 -12.09 6.41 -7.34
N ARG A 85 -13.28 5.86 -7.55
CA ARG A 85 -14.55 6.47 -7.15
C ARG A 85 -14.65 6.69 -5.64
N ILE A 86 -14.38 5.64 -4.83
CA ILE A 86 -14.46 5.76 -3.37
C ILE A 86 -13.34 6.64 -2.79
N THR A 87 -12.17 6.66 -3.43
CA THR A 87 -11.06 7.53 -3.05
C THR A 87 -11.41 8.98 -3.29
N SER A 88 -11.95 9.32 -4.47
CA SER A 88 -12.41 10.68 -4.79
C SER A 88 -13.51 11.14 -3.84
N GLN A 89 -14.49 10.28 -3.53
CA GLN A 89 -15.53 10.57 -2.54
C GLN A 89 -14.94 10.95 -1.18
N PHE A 90 -13.92 10.22 -0.73
CA PHE A 90 -13.26 10.53 0.55
C PHE A 90 -12.47 11.83 0.47
N GLU A 91 -11.73 12.06 -0.62
CA GLU A 91 -10.94 13.30 -0.82
C GLU A 91 -11.84 14.54 -0.80
N GLU A 92 -12.93 14.50 -1.54
CA GLU A 92 -13.92 15.60 -1.58
C GLU A 92 -14.47 15.89 -0.18
N GLY A 93 -14.93 14.85 0.53
CA GLY A 93 -15.43 14.99 1.89
C GLY A 93 -14.38 15.46 2.90
N ALA A 94 -13.13 15.05 2.76
CA ALA A 94 -12.04 15.49 3.63
C ALA A 94 -11.67 16.97 3.37
N CYS A 95 -11.67 17.42 2.13
CA CYS A 95 -11.41 18.81 1.76
C CYS A 95 -12.46 19.80 2.32
N ASP A 96 -13.69 19.34 2.54
CA ASP A 96 -14.77 20.15 3.12
C ASP A 96 -14.65 20.34 4.65
N ILE A 97 -13.69 19.66 5.28
CA ILE A 97 -13.46 19.75 6.72
C ILE A 97 -12.42 20.86 7.01
N GLY A 98 -12.83 21.89 7.72
CA GLY A 98 -11.95 23.02 8.06
C GLY A 98 -10.67 22.55 8.77
N GLY A 99 -9.50 23.00 8.27
CA GLY A 99 -8.19 22.67 8.81
C GLY A 99 -7.64 21.30 8.40
N VAL A 100 -8.34 20.54 7.57
CA VAL A 100 -7.84 19.32 6.94
C VAL A 100 -7.22 19.67 5.58
N SER A 101 -6.05 19.14 5.31
CA SER A 101 -5.35 19.27 4.04
C SER A 101 -5.06 17.90 3.46
N VAL A 102 -5.50 17.63 2.24
CA VAL A 102 -5.13 16.43 1.49
C VAL A 102 -3.74 16.63 0.90
N LEU A 103 -2.80 15.78 1.31
CA LEU A 103 -1.42 15.87 0.88
C LEU A 103 -1.25 15.37 -0.56
N GLY A 104 -0.43 16.08 -1.33
CA GLY A 104 -0.20 15.77 -2.74
C GLY A 104 -1.24 16.35 -3.71
N GLY A 105 -2.10 17.26 -3.25
CA GLY A 105 -3.16 17.88 -4.03
C GLY A 105 -4.41 16.98 -4.18
N HIS A 106 -5.46 17.50 -4.77
CA HIS A 106 -6.70 16.77 -5.05
C HIS A 106 -7.23 17.14 -6.45
N GLY A 107 -8.08 16.26 -6.99
CA GLY A 107 -8.71 16.47 -8.30
C GLY A 107 -7.82 16.22 -9.52
N GLY A 108 -8.33 15.51 -10.51
CA GLY A 108 -7.71 15.35 -11.84
C GLY A 108 -6.44 14.50 -11.92
N ILE A 109 -5.98 13.93 -10.82
CA ILE A 109 -4.82 13.04 -10.79
C ILE A 109 -5.32 11.62 -10.60
N ASP A 110 -4.89 10.71 -11.49
CA ASP A 110 -5.12 9.29 -11.31
C ASP A 110 -4.35 8.78 -10.09
N ARG A 111 -5.08 8.32 -9.05
CA ARG A 111 -4.52 7.92 -7.77
C ARG A 111 -4.75 6.46 -7.45
N SER A 112 -3.82 5.90 -6.71
CA SER A 112 -4.08 4.68 -5.96
C SER A 112 -5.07 4.96 -4.82
N GLY A 113 -5.66 3.91 -4.23
CA GLY A 113 -6.58 4.03 -3.10
C GLY A 113 -5.96 4.54 -1.79
N VAL A 114 -5.09 5.54 -1.85
CA VAL A 114 -4.35 6.07 -0.69
C VAL A 114 -4.55 7.57 -0.59
N VAL A 115 -5.08 8.03 0.55
CA VAL A 115 -5.24 9.44 0.88
C VAL A 115 -4.50 9.74 2.18
N ALA A 116 -3.51 10.60 2.12
CA ALA A 116 -2.81 11.11 3.29
C ALA A 116 -3.31 12.52 3.61
N ILE A 117 -3.67 12.76 4.85
CA ILE A 117 -4.15 14.05 5.32
C ILE A 117 -3.25 14.61 6.41
N ASP A 118 -3.12 15.91 6.43
CA ASP A 118 -2.57 16.71 7.53
C ASP A 118 -3.70 17.53 8.15
N VAL A 119 -3.70 17.65 9.47
CA VAL A 119 -4.69 18.45 10.20
C VAL A 119 -3.98 19.52 11.00
N GLU A 120 -4.31 20.76 10.73
CA GLU A 120 -3.70 21.92 11.38
C GLU A 120 -3.85 21.86 12.91
N GLY A 121 -2.71 21.89 13.60
CA GLY A 121 -2.66 21.89 15.07
C GLY A 121 -2.91 20.54 15.73
N VAL A 122 -3.12 19.46 14.96
CA VAL A 122 -3.39 18.11 15.49
C VAL A 122 -2.26 17.16 15.15
N ASP A 123 -1.74 16.46 16.15
CA ASP A 123 -0.78 15.36 15.93
C ASP A 123 -1.45 14.17 15.28
N SER A 124 -0.79 13.59 14.27
CA SER A 124 -1.36 12.48 13.51
C SER A 124 -1.65 11.23 14.34
N SER A 125 -0.86 10.99 15.40
CA SER A 125 -1.07 9.84 16.29
C SER A 125 -2.34 9.99 17.10
N LEU A 126 -2.61 11.21 17.62
CA LEU A 126 -3.84 11.49 18.37
C LEU A 126 -5.09 11.31 17.50
N LEU A 127 -5.03 11.76 16.25
CA LEU A 127 -6.14 11.57 15.31
C LEU A 127 -6.32 10.09 14.95
N GLY A 128 -5.23 9.38 14.68
CA GLY A 128 -5.28 7.96 14.39
C GLY A 128 -5.86 7.14 15.55
N ASP A 129 -5.48 7.45 16.79
CA ASP A 129 -6.00 6.81 18.00
C ASP A 129 -7.48 7.11 18.21
N ALA A 130 -7.94 8.36 18.01
CA ALA A 130 -9.34 8.73 18.10
C ALA A 130 -10.20 7.99 17.07
N LEU A 131 -9.77 7.92 15.83
CA LEU A 131 -10.45 7.17 14.77
C LEU A 131 -10.57 5.67 15.09
N ALA A 132 -9.50 5.08 15.63
CA ALA A 132 -9.51 3.66 16.00
C ALA A 132 -10.41 3.38 17.21
N ARG A 133 -10.27 4.17 18.27
CA ARG A 133 -10.97 3.96 19.56
C ARG A 133 -12.47 4.25 19.45
N ASP A 134 -12.83 5.38 18.86
CA ASP A 134 -14.19 5.90 18.94
C ASP A 134 -15.04 5.45 17.74
N TRP A 135 -14.40 5.10 16.62
CA TRP A 135 -15.08 4.76 15.36
C TRP A 135 -14.75 3.37 14.81
N GLY A 136 -13.73 2.71 15.36
CA GLY A 136 -13.24 1.42 14.85
C GLY A 136 -12.58 1.53 13.48
N ILE A 137 -12.06 2.71 13.11
CA ILE A 137 -11.44 2.97 11.81
C ILE A 137 -9.92 2.92 11.96
N CYS A 138 -9.30 1.91 11.37
CA CYS A 138 -7.86 1.73 11.38
C CYS A 138 -7.20 2.55 10.27
N THR A 139 -6.40 3.53 10.66
CA THR A 139 -5.59 4.35 9.78
C THR A 139 -4.11 4.16 10.09
N ARG A 140 -3.23 4.73 9.29
CA ARG A 140 -1.82 4.78 9.63
C ARG A 140 -1.39 6.22 9.86
N ALA A 141 -0.98 6.52 11.09
CA ALA A 141 -0.38 7.79 11.46
C ALA A 141 1.15 7.79 11.28
N GLY A 142 1.76 8.98 11.19
CA GLY A 142 3.21 9.21 11.21
C GLY A 142 3.83 9.41 9.84
N ALA A 143 5.10 8.98 9.68
CA ALA A 143 5.93 9.32 8.53
C ALA A 143 5.81 8.34 7.32
N HIS A 144 5.03 7.26 7.42
CA HIS A 144 4.67 6.33 6.32
C HIS A 144 5.87 5.74 5.54
N CYS A 145 7.06 5.61 6.15
CA CYS A 145 8.31 5.23 5.48
C CYS A 145 8.72 6.20 4.35
N ALA A 146 8.32 7.47 4.44
CA ALA A 146 8.54 8.51 3.44
C ALA A 146 9.15 9.80 4.04
N PRO A 147 10.31 9.74 4.73
CA PRO A 147 10.86 10.90 5.46
C PRO A 147 11.15 12.10 4.57
N LEU A 148 11.62 11.88 3.34
CA LEU A 148 11.88 12.95 2.40
C LEU A 148 10.60 13.65 1.92
N MET A 149 9.51 12.89 1.78
CA MET A 149 8.21 13.45 1.42
C MET A 149 7.68 14.35 2.56
N HIS A 150 7.74 13.88 3.81
CA HIS A 150 7.32 14.67 4.97
C HIS A 150 8.16 15.94 5.12
N ARG A 151 9.47 15.87 4.82
CA ARG A 151 10.35 17.05 4.77
C ARG A 151 9.91 18.05 3.70
N ALA A 152 9.63 17.58 2.49
CA ALA A 152 9.18 18.41 1.38
C ALA A 152 7.81 19.08 1.65
N LEU A 153 6.92 18.38 2.39
CA LEU A 153 5.58 18.86 2.73
C LEU A 153 5.52 19.63 4.07
N GLY A 154 6.62 19.72 4.82
CA GLY A 154 6.66 20.42 6.12
C GLY A 154 5.87 19.71 7.22
N THR A 155 5.68 18.40 7.12
CA THR A 155 4.91 17.59 8.08
C THR A 155 5.80 16.67 8.95
N GLU A 156 7.12 16.94 9.04
CA GLU A 156 8.07 16.11 9.78
C GLU A 156 7.73 15.96 11.27
N GLN A 157 7.23 17.02 11.89
CA GLN A 157 7.00 17.06 13.34
C GLN A 157 5.71 16.35 13.77
N ARG A 158 4.64 16.42 12.96
CA ARG A 158 3.33 15.90 13.31
C ARG A 158 2.90 14.70 12.47
N GLY A 159 3.67 14.36 11.43
CA GLY A 159 3.32 13.28 10.51
C GLY A 159 2.07 13.59 9.68
N ALA A 160 1.44 12.55 9.18
CA ALA A 160 0.15 12.60 8.51
C ALA A 160 -0.69 11.38 8.87
N VAL A 161 -2.00 11.43 8.67
CA VAL A 161 -2.88 10.28 8.81
C VAL A 161 -3.23 9.76 7.42
N ARG A 162 -2.93 8.49 7.17
CA ARG A 162 -3.18 7.84 5.88
C ARG A 162 -4.39 6.92 5.95
N PHE A 163 -5.36 7.20 5.12
CA PHE A 163 -6.45 6.30 4.78
C PHE A 163 -6.05 5.46 3.57
N SER A 164 -6.46 4.20 3.54
CA SER A 164 -6.16 3.28 2.44
C SER A 164 -7.42 2.53 2.07
N PHE A 165 -7.81 2.63 0.82
CA PHE A 165 -9.01 2.03 0.24
C PHE A 165 -8.65 0.91 -0.72
N SER A 166 -9.50 -0.08 -0.81
CA SER A 166 -9.38 -1.17 -1.76
C SER A 166 -10.74 -1.49 -2.38
N CYS A 167 -10.78 -2.39 -3.35
CA CYS A 167 -12.03 -2.86 -3.95
C CYS A 167 -12.98 -3.57 -2.97
N PHE A 168 -12.54 -3.88 -1.76
CA PHE A 168 -13.37 -4.49 -0.72
C PHE A 168 -14.14 -3.46 0.11
N ASN A 169 -13.75 -2.19 0.07
CA ASN A 169 -14.48 -1.14 0.79
C ASN A 169 -15.79 -0.76 0.09
N THR A 170 -16.74 -0.26 0.88
CA THR A 170 -18.05 0.23 0.40
C THR A 170 -18.13 1.75 0.48
N GLU A 171 -19.08 2.34 -0.26
CA GLU A 171 -19.36 3.78 -0.22
C GLU A 171 -19.86 4.22 1.15
N GLU A 172 -20.61 3.35 1.85
CA GLU A 172 -21.09 3.59 3.21
C GLU A 172 -19.93 3.65 4.23
N GLU A 173 -18.92 2.78 4.08
CA GLU A 173 -17.72 2.84 4.91
C GLU A 173 -16.94 4.14 4.68
N VAL A 174 -16.86 4.59 3.43
CA VAL A 174 -16.22 5.87 3.09
C VAL A 174 -16.99 7.05 3.68
N ALA A 175 -18.31 7.06 3.54
CA ALA A 175 -19.16 8.10 4.14
C ALA A 175 -19.01 8.14 5.67
N LYS A 176 -18.99 6.97 6.34
CA LYS A 176 -18.70 6.86 7.77
C LYS A 176 -17.30 7.39 8.10
N GLY A 177 -16.31 7.12 7.26
CA GLY A 177 -14.94 7.62 7.41
C GLY A 177 -14.86 9.14 7.39
N ILE A 178 -15.61 9.79 6.52
CA ILE A 178 -15.68 11.27 6.43
C ILE A 178 -16.33 11.85 7.70
N VAL A 179 -17.43 11.27 8.17
CA VAL A 179 -18.09 11.70 9.41
C VAL A 179 -17.14 11.53 10.59
N ALA A 180 -16.51 10.36 10.70
CA ALA A 180 -15.57 10.06 11.78
C ALA A 180 -14.39 11.05 11.79
N LEU A 181 -13.84 11.36 10.62
CA LEU A 181 -12.76 12.33 10.48
C LEU A 181 -13.20 13.71 10.98
N LYS A 182 -14.36 14.19 10.55
CA LYS A 182 -14.91 15.49 10.94
C LYS A 182 -15.11 15.61 12.46
N GLU A 183 -15.75 14.59 13.06
CA GLU A 183 -16.02 14.59 14.51
C GLU A 183 -14.72 14.49 15.31
N SER A 184 -13.78 13.64 14.89
CA SER A 184 -12.49 13.50 15.57
C SER A 184 -11.65 14.78 15.48
N VAL A 185 -11.63 15.45 14.33
CA VAL A 185 -10.94 16.74 14.17
C VAL A 185 -11.55 17.82 15.07
N ASN A 186 -12.89 17.89 15.12
CA ASN A 186 -13.58 18.85 15.99
C ASN A 186 -13.32 18.59 17.50
N ALA A 187 -13.20 17.34 17.90
CA ALA A 187 -12.94 16.96 19.29
C ALA A 187 -11.48 17.20 19.74
N LEU A 188 -10.54 17.23 18.80
CA LEU A 188 -9.09 17.39 19.08
C LEU A 188 -8.61 18.84 18.97
N ARG A 189 -9.43 19.75 18.49
CA ARG A 189 -9.18 21.19 18.38
C ARG A 189 -9.80 21.94 19.52
#